data_754b3717d92110986c0b087938660efe
#
_entry.id   754b3717d92110986c0b087938660efe
#
_cell.length_a   1.000
_cell.length_b   1.000
_cell.length_c   1.000
_cell.angle_alpha   90.00
_cell.angle_beta   90.00
_cell.angle_gamma   90.00
#
_symmetry.space_group_name_H-M   'P 1'
#
loop_
_entity.id
_entity.type
_entity.pdbx_description
1 polymer ?
#
loop_
_entity_poly.entity_id
_entity_poly.type
_entity_poly.pdbx_seq_one_letter_code
_entity_poly.pdbx_strand_id
1 'polypeptide(L)'
;MGYSTVFNGKIKISPKLKANDKEFLDKFFQIRHMKRDMTKLKDISENLIKEFGKDGCFYLKDCDDIKEMTDDKTIININDSGDMPSLWCDLEIVEENGESFVQWNGSEKTYGVNEENGWFNWLIDNFFKPCGYVLNGEMTWQGEYDDDTGTIKIENNIVSLHFGD
;
A
#
# COMPACT_ATOMS: atom_id res chain seq x y z
N MET A 1 17.96 1.10 13.66
CA MET A 1 17.31 -0.09 14.22
C MET A 1 15.82 -0.03 13.95
N GLY A 2 15.17 -1.12 13.93
CA GLY A 2 13.74 -1.25 13.72
C GLY A 2 13.31 -2.65 14.07
N TYR A 3 12.06 -2.94 13.85
CA TYR A 3 11.46 -4.23 14.15
C TYR A 3 11.15 -4.95 12.85
N SER A 4 11.57 -6.19 12.70
CA SER A 4 11.37 -6.99 11.49
C SER A 4 10.24 -7.99 11.66
N THR A 5 9.39 -8.07 10.63
CA THR A 5 8.28 -9.03 10.56
C THR A 5 8.36 -9.77 9.23
N VAL A 6 8.19 -11.08 9.27
CA VAL A 6 8.17 -11.93 8.08
C VAL A 6 6.72 -12.31 7.79
N PHE A 7 6.30 -12.17 6.55
CA PHE A 7 4.95 -12.52 6.11
C PHE A 7 5.00 -13.68 5.12
N ASN A 8 3.98 -14.54 5.17
CA ASN A 8 3.81 -15.65 4.23
C ASN A 8 2.38 -15.70 3.76
N GLY A 9 2.19 -16.05 2.49
CA GLY A 9 0.88 -16.14 1.87
C GLY A 9 0.63 -15.04 0.87
N LYS A 10 -0.52 -15.09 0.24
CA LYS A 10 -0.91 -14.10 -0.75
C LYS A 10 -2.41 -13.94 -0.78
N ILE A 11 -2.85 -12.76 -1.20
CA ILE A 11 -4.26 -12.37 -1.24
C ILE A 11 -4.68 -12.31 -2.72
N LYS A 12 -5.72 -13.07 -3.07
CA LYS A 12 -6.24 -13.12 -4.43
C LYS A 12 -7.06 -11.86 -4.74
N ILE A 13 -6.85 -11.30 -5.93
CA ILE A 13 -7.60 -10.16 -6.45
C ILE A 13 -8.53 -10.67 -7.55
N SER A 14 -9.84 -10.46 -7.41
CA SER A 14 -10.83 -10.88 -8.42
C SER A 14 -11.67 -9.70 -8.88
N PRO A 15 -11.95 -9.56 -10.19
CA PRO A 15 -11.36 -10.32 -11.28
C PRO A 15 -9.86 -10.03 -11.43
N LYS A 16 -9.21 -10.70 -12.38
CA LYS A 16 -7.80 -10.43 -12.69
C LYS A 16 -7.59 -8.94 -12.95
N LEU A 17 -6.50 -8.38 -12.43
CA LEU A 17 -6.16 -6.97 -12.63
C LEU A 17 -6.06 -6.61 -14.09
N LYS A 18 -6.66 -5.49 -14.46
CA LYS A 18 -6.46 -4.89 -15.78
C LYS A 18 -5.01 -4.41 -15.88
N ALA A 19 -4.48 -4.41 -17.09
CA ALA A 19 -3.07 -4.06 -17.32
C ALA A 19 -2.70 -2.68 -16.78
N ASN A 20 -3.54 -1.68 -16.96
CA ASN A 20 -3.29 -0.33 -16.48
C ASN A 20 -3.38 -0.23 -14.95
N ASP A 21 -4.24 -1.01 -14.31
CA ASP A 21 -4.34 -1.06 -12.84
C ASP A 21 -3.11 -1.74 -12.24
N LYS A 22 -2.63 -2.81 -12.88
CA LYS A 22 -1.40 -3.48 -12.46
C LYS A 22 -0.20 -2.54 -12.56
N GLU A 23 -0.08 -1.82 -13.67
CA GLU A 23 0.99 -0.84 -13.88
C GLU A 23 0.96 0.25 -12.81
N PHE A 24 -0.23 0.77 -12.48
CA PHE A 24 -0.41 1.75 -11.43
C PHE A 24 0.03 1.21 -10.07
N LEU A 25 -0.43 0.01 -9.70
CA LEU A 25 -0.10 -0.60 -8.41
C LEU A 25 1.38 -0.95 -8.31
N ASP A 26 1.99 -1.47 -9.37
CA ASP A 26 3.42 -1.78 -9.38
C ASP A 26 4.24 -0.53 -9.05
N LYS A 27 3.87 0.61 -9.61
CA LYS A 27 4.53 1.87 -9.34
C LYS A 27 4.22 2.39 -7.93
N PHE A 28 2.95 2.32 -7.53
CA PHE A 28 2.50 2.74 -6.20
C PHE A 28 3.27 2.00 -5.09
N PHE A 29 3.48 0.70 -5.24
CA PHE A 29 4.16 -0.11 -4.23
C PHE A 29 5.66 0.16 -4.13
N GLN A 30 6.25 0.82 -5.12
CA GLN A 30 7.70 1.05 -5.18
C GLN A 30 8.13 2.42 -4.65
N ILE A 31 7.20 3.31 -4.37
CA ILE A 31 7.52 4.69 -3.99
C ILE A 31 7.28 4.97 -2.51
N ARG A 32 7.92 6.03 -2.03
CA ARG A 32 7.71 6.56 -0.68
C ARG A 32 6.42 7.41 -0.67
N HIS A 33 5.52 7.11 0.26
CA HIS A 33 4.20 7.75 0.34
C HIS A 33 4.23 8.93 1.31
N MET A 34 4.45 10.11 0.77
CA MET A 34 4.49 11.35 1.54
C MET A 34 3.24 12.18 1.25
N LYS A 35 2.73 12.82 2.30
CA LYS A 35 1.57 13.70 2.17
C LYS A 35 1.91 14.87 1.23
N ARG A 36 1.02 15.14 0.28
CA ARG A 36 1.20 16.20 -0.71
C ARG A 36 0.33 17.41 -0.41
N ASP A 37 0.82 18.58 -0.83
CA ASP A 37 0.08 19.83 -0.75
C ASP A 37 -0.81 19.95 -2.00
N MET A 38 -2.12 19.80 -1.81
CA MET A 38 -3.08 19.84 -2.90
C MET A 38 -3.11 21.18 -3.62
N THR A 39 -2.80 22.28 -2.94
CA THR A 39 -2.75 23.61 -3.57
C THR A 39 -1.61 23.70 -4.58
N LYS A 40 -0.52 23.00 -4.32
CA LYS A 40 0.64 22.94 -5.22
C LYS A 40 0.38 22.01 -6.41
N LEU A 41 -0.39 20.94 -6.18
CA LEU A 41 -0.75 20.00 -7.24
C LEU A 41 -1.75 20.60 -8.24
N LYS A 42 -2.48 21.65 -7.88
CA LYS A 42 -3.37 22.37 -8.80
C LYS A 42 -2.64 22.92 -10.02
N ASP A 43 -1.39 23.30 -9.86
CA ASP A 43 -0.59 23.80 -10.96
C ASP A 43 -0.24 22.70 -11.98
N ILE A 44 -0.38 21.44 -11.59
CA ILE A 44 -0.06 20.28 -12.43
C ILE A 44 -1.30 19.75 -13.14
N SER A 45 -2.46 19.71 -12.45
CA SER A 45 -3.71 19.18 -13.02
C SER A 45 -4.94 19.90 -12.48
N GLU A 46 -5.94 20.10 -13.35
CA GLU A 46 -7.22 20.67 -12.98
C GLU A 46 -8.16 19.66 -12.30
N ASN A 47 -7.93 18.36 -12.50
CA ASN A 47 -8.76 17.28 -11.98
C ASN A 47 -8.10 16.55 -10.79
N LEU A 48 -7.72 17.32 -9.80
CA LEU A 48 -6.89 16.86 -8.67
C LEU A 48 -7.38 15.63 -7.96
N ILE A 49 -8.63 15.65 -7.45
CA ILE A 49 -9.14 14.56 -6.62
C ILE A 49 -9.29 13.29 -7.45
N LYS A 50 -9.76 13.41 -8.69
CA LYS A 50 -9.95 12.28 -9.58
C LYS A 50 -8.63 11.67 -10.02
N GLU A 51 -7.63 12.51 -10.29
CA GLU A 51 -6.34 12.08 -10.85
C GLU A 51 -5.32 11.70 -9.77
N PHE A 52 -5.24 12.49 -8.70
CA PHE A 52 -4.21 12.31 -7.67
C PHE A 52 -4.73 11.78 -6.34
N GLY A 53 -6.05 11.61 -6.20
CA GLY A 53 -6.65 11.11 -4.98
C GLY A 53 -6.64 12.14 -3.84
N LYS A 54 -7.20 11.75 -2.71
CA LYS A 54 -7.22 12.57 -1.49
C LYS A 54 -5.79 12.80 -1.01
N ASP A 55 -5.46 14.04 -0.69
CA ASP A 55 -4.11 14.45 -0.24
C ASP A 55 -2.98 14.05 -1.21
N GLY A 56 -3.32 13.86 -2.48
CA GLY A 56 -2.35 13.50 -3.51
C GLY A 56 -1.81 12.07 -3.40
N CYS A 57 -2.54 11.17 -2.73
CA CYS A 57 -2.07 9.79 -2.49
C CYS A 57 -1.81 8.99 -3.78
N PHE A 58 -2.40 9.39 -4.90
CA PHE A 58 -2.17 8.75 -6.20
C PHE A 58 -1.24 9.56 -7.11
N TYR A 59 -0.60 10.59 -6.58
CA TYR A 59 0.45 11.30 -7.30
C TYR A 59 1.76 10.51 -7.17
N LEU A 60 2.08 9.75 -8.21
CA LEU A 60 3.13 8.73 -8.16
C LEU A 60 4.49 9.28 -8.63
N LYS A 61 4.88 10.43 -8.11
CA LYS A 61 6.21 10.97 -8.34
C LYS A 61 7.18 10.40 -7.32
N ASP A 62 8.17 9.66 -7.78
CA ASP A 62 9.25 9.16 -6.94
C ASP A 62 10.38 10.19 -6.88
N CYS A 63 11.15 10.15 -5.81
CA CYS A 63 12.31 11.00 -5.59
C CYS A 63 13.52 10.13 -5.30
N ASP A 64 14.64 10.39 -5.96
CA ASP A 64 15.84 9.56 -5.88
C ASP A 64 16.60 9.75 -4.57
N ASP A 65 16.56 10.95 -3.98
CA ASP A 65 17.32 11.25 -2.77
C ASP A 65 16.63 12.30 -1.89
N ILE A 66 17.20 12.52 -0.70
CA ILE A 66 16.67 13.46 0.29
C ILE A 66 16.64 14.90 -0.24
N LYS A 67 17.63 15.30 -1.02
CA LYS A 67 17.68 16.64 -1.58
C LYS A 67 16.51 16.87 -2.54
N GLU A 68 16.24 15.91 -3.43
CA GLU A 68 15.12 15.98 -4.35
C GLU A 68 13.79 16.07 -3.60
N MET A 69 13.61 15.25 -2.55
CA MET A 69 12.42 15.29 -1.70
C MET A 69 12.26 16.64 -1.00
N THR A 70 13.34 17.20 -0.48
CA THR A 70 13.33 18.47 0.23
C THR A 70 13.02 19.63 -0.71
N ASP A 71 13.51 19.57 -1.95
CA ASP A 71 13.28 20.61 -2.96
C ASP A 71 11.90 20.51 -3.61
N ASP A 72 11.21 19.38 -3.47
CA ASP A 72 9.88 19.19 -4.04
C ASP A 72 8.82 19.93 -3.20
N LYS A 73 8.33 21.03 -3.75
CA LYS A 73 7.36 21.91 -3.06
C LYS A 73 5.97 21.29 -2.90
N THR A 74 5.69 20.19 -3.58
CA THR A 74 4.42 19.47 -3.41
C THR A 74 4.41 18.58 -2.17
N ILE A 75 5.56 18.32 -1.54
CA ILE A 75 5.70 17.53 -0.34
C ILE A 75 5.61 18.43 0.89
N ILE A 76 4.66 18.14 1.79
CA ILE A 76 4.49 18.90 3.03
C ILE A 76 5.57 18.51 4.04
N ASN A 77 5.77 17.20 4.24
CA ASN A 77 6.77 16.67 5.18
C ASN A 77 7.20 15.29 4.68
N ILE A 78 8.50 15.11 4.49
CA ILE A 78 9.06 13.86 3.96
C ILE A 78 8.85 12.65 4.91
N ASN A 79 8.53 12.90 6.19
CA ASN A 79 8.31 11.86 7.19
C ASN A 79 6.84 11.67 7.56
N ASP A 80 5.92 12.29 6.84
CA ASP A 80 4.49 12.24 7.10
C ASP A 80 3.77 11.59 5.91
N SER A 81 3.16 10.44 6.14
CA SER A 81 2.39 9.71 5.12
C SER A 81 0.92 10.15 5.04
N GLY A 82 0.51 11.12 5.86
CA GLY A 82 -0.88 11.57 5.90
C GLY A 82 -1.81 10.46 6.37
N ASP A 83 -2.88 10.22 5.60
CA ASP A 83 -3.86 9.18 5.91
C ASP A 83 -3.40 7.77 5.52
N MET A 84 -2.29 7.65 4.80
CA MET A 84 -1.74 6.34 4.44
C MET A 84 -1.06 5.69 5.65
N PRO A 85 -1.11 4.36 5.79
CA PRO A 85 -0.65 3.66 7.00
C PRO A 85 0.83 3.85 7.34
N SER A 86 1.68 3.99 6.32
CA SER A 86 3.12 4.16 6.51
C SER A 86 3.74 4.79 5.26
N LEU A 87 5.02 5.13 5.33
CA LEU A 87 5.74 5.72 4.19
C LEU A 87 5.99 4.72 3.06
N TRP A 88 6.10 3.44 3.38
CA TRP A 88 6.33 2.37 2.40
C TRP A 88 5.27 1.29 2.55
N CYS A 89 4.66 0.91 1.43
CA CYS A 89 3.61 -0.11 1.42
C CYS A 89 4.16 -1.53 1.61
N ASP A 90 5.32 -1.82 1.06
CA ASP A 90 6.03 -3.11 1.17
C ASP A 90 5.22 -4.33 0.67
N LEU A 91 4.37 -4.10 -0.30
CA LEU A 91 3.61 -5.14 -0.99
C LEU A 91 4.01 -5.20 -2.47
N GLU A 92 3.62 -6.25 -3.15
CA GLU A 92 3.84 -6.41 -4.58
C GLU A 92 2.70 -7.18 -5.23
N ILE A 93 2.52 -7.00 -6.54
CA ILE A 93 1.57 -7.76 -7.34
C ILE A 93 2.28 -8.94 -7.98
N VAL A 94 1.66 -10.12 -7.89
CA VAL A 94 2.13 -11.34 -8.54
C VAL A 94 0.99 -11.89 -9.41
N GLU A 95 1.33 -12.36 -10.59
CA GLU A 95 0.37 -13.03 -11.47
C GLU A 95 0.80 -14.48 -11.68
N GLU A 96 -0.11 -15.41 -11.43
CA GLU A 96 0.12 -16.84 -11.57
C GLU A 96 -1.12 -17.51 -12.17
N ASN A 97 -0.93 -18.33 -13.19
CA ASN A 97 -2.01 -19.11 -13.82
C ASN A 97 -3.21 -18.26 -14.23
N GLY A 98 -2.96 -17.03 -14.71
CA GLY A 98 -4.02 -16.13 -15.16
C GLY A 98 -4.75 -15.42 -14.03
N GLU A 99 -4.27 -15.51 -12.80
CA GLU A 99 -4.85 -14.86 -11.63
C GLU A 99 -3.89 -13.83 -11.06
N SER A 100 -4.44 -12.81 -10.39
CA SER A 100 -3.67 -11.74 -9.75
C SER A 100 -3.69 -11.87 -8.24
N PHE A 101 -2.55 -11.61 -7.61
CA PHE A 101 -2.38 -11.68 -6.16
C PHE A 101 -1.60 -10.48 -5.65
N VAL A 102 -1.85 -10.09 -4.41
CA VAL A 102 -1.00 -9.17 -3.68
C VAL A 102 -0.31 -9.92 -2.54
N GLN A 103 0.98 -9.69 -2.36
CA GLN A 103 1.79 -10.33 -1.32
C GLN A 103 2.84 -9.38 -0.78
N TRP A 104 3.51 -9.78 0.30
CA TRP A 104 4.63 -9.03 0.88
C TRP A 104 5.84 -9.08 -0.06
N ASN A 105 6.51 -7.95 -0.22
CA ASN A 105 7.65 -7.83 -1.13
C ASN A 105 8.99 -8.28 -0.53
N GLY A 106 9.00 -8.75 0.73
CA GLY A 106 10.22 -9.22 1.39
C GLY A 106 11.05 -8.15 2.07
N SER A 107 10.54 -6.93 2.19
CA SER A 107 11.27 -5.83 2.84
C SER A 107 11.64 -6.17 4.27
N GLU A 108 12.87 -5.84 4.67
CA GLU A 108 13.41 -6.18 5.99
C GLU A 108 12.56 -5.63 7.14
N LYS A 109 12.06 -4.40 6.99
CA LYS A 109 11.26 -3.73 8.01
C LYS A 109 9.96 -3.26 7.39
N THR A 110 8.86 -3.91 7.76
CA THR A 110 7.54 -3.65 7.21
C THR A 110 6.62 -3.14 8.30
N TYR A 111 5.99 -1.99 8.05
CA TYR A 111 5.04 -1.37 8.96
C TYR A 111 3.71 -1.14 8.21
N GLY A 112 2.61 -1.23 8.95
CA GLY A 112 1.30 -0.90 8.39
C GLY A 112 0.61 -2.04 7.64
N VAL A 113 1.17 -3.25 7.61
CA VAL A 113 0.54 -4.39 6.91
C VAL A 113 -0.31 -5.22 7.86
N ASN A 114 0.23 -5.59 9.01
CA ASN A 114 -0.49 -6.41 10.01
C ASN A 114 -1.09 -5.54 11.14
N GLU A 115 -1.70 -4.44 10.76
CA GLU A 115 -2.32 -3.49 11.65
C GLU A 115 -3.80 -3.32 11.32
N GLU A 116 -4.62 -2.97 12.32
CA GLU A 116 -6.07 -2.87 12.16
C GLU A 116 -6.49 -1.90 11.05
N ASN A 117 -5.88 -0.72 10.99
CA ASN A 117 -6.12 0.25 9.93
C ASN A 117 -4.92 0.30 8.97
N GLY A 118 -4.47 -0.88 8.55
CA GLY A 118 -3.28 -1.03 7.74
C GLY A 118 -3.52 -0.90 6.23
N TRP A 119 -2.48 -1.30 5.48
CA TRP A 119 -2.47 -1.12 4.03
C TRP A 119 -3.58 -1.88 3.30
N PHE A 120 -3.98 -3.07 3.76
CA PHE A 120 -5.05 -3.80 3.08
C PHE A 120 -6.38 -3.06 3.18
N ASN A 121 -6.72 -2.53 4.36
CA ASN A 121 -7.93 -1.71 4.51
C ASN A 121 -7.84 -0.44 3.66
N TRP A 122 -6.70 0.23 3.69
CA TRP A 122 -6.50 1.46 2.92
C TRP A 122 -6.64 1.22 1.42
N LEU A 123 -5.98 0.17 0.92
CA LEU A 123 -6.03 -0.19 -0.51
C LEU A 123 -7.43 -0.63 -0.94
N ILE A 124 -8.12 -1.39 -0.12
CA ILE A 124 -9.49 -1.82 -0.41
C ILE A 124 -10.40 -0.60 -0.51
N ASP A 125 -10.35 0.29 0.47
CA ASP A 125 -11.24 1.46 0.53
C ASP A 125 -10.93 2.48 -0.57
N ASN A 126 -9.66 2.68 -0.90
CA ASN A 126 -9.24 3.74 -1.80
C ASN A 126 -8.97 3.29 -3.24
N PHE A 127 -8.70 2.01 -3.46
CA PHE A 127 -8.37 1.51 -4.80
C PHE A 127 -9.20 0.30 -5.22
N PHE A 128 -9.10 -0.83 -4.52
CA PHE A 128 -9.68 -2.09 -5.01
C PHE A 128 -11.19 -2.06 -5.11
N LYS A 129 -11.88 -1.66 -4.04
CA LYS A 129 -13.33 -1.61 -4.03
C LYS A 129 -13.88 -0.57 -5.02
N PRO A 130 -13.38 0.67 -5.06
CA PRO A 130 -13.84 1.64 -6.06
C PRO A 130 -13.61 1.19 -7.51
N CYS A 131 -12.56 0.42 -7.77
CA CYS A 131 -12.25 -0.09 -9.10
C CYS A 131 -12.94 -1.41 -9.44
N GLY A 132 -13.76 -1.95 -8.53
CA GLY A 132 -14.54 -3.15 -8.77
C GLY A 132 -13.83 -4.46 -8.48
N TYR A 133 -12.76 -4.45 -7.71
CA TYR A 133 -12.02 -5.65 -7.31
C TYR A 133 -12.43 -6.13 -5.93
N VAL A 134 -12.39 -7.44 -5.74
CA VAL A 134 -12.67 -8.10 -4.47
C VAL A 134 -11.46 -8.92 -4.06
N LEU A 135 -11.02 -8.74 -2.83
CA LEU A 135 -9.87 -9.43 -2.26
C LEU A 135 -10.32 -10.57 -1.34
N ASN A 136 -9.66 -11.72 -1.49
CA ASN A 136 -9.85 -12.89 -0.63
C ASN A 136 -8.52 -13.60 -0.42
N GLY A 137 -8.26 -14.05 0.80
CA GLY A 137 -7.07 -14.84 1.11
C GLY A 137 -6.58 -14.64 2.53
N GLU A 138 -5.42 -15.21 2.79
CA GLU A 138 -4.79 -15.14 4.11
C GLU A 138 -3.29 -14.93 3.98
N MET A 139 -2.74 -14.15 4.91
CA MET A 139 -1.30 -14.00 5.11
C MET A 139 -0.99 -14.16 6.58
N THR A 140 0.04 -14.93 6.89
CA THR A 140 0.52 -15.07 8.26
C THR A 140 1.71 -14.16 8.50
N TRP A 141 1.94 -13.78 9.76
CA TRP A 141 3.13 -13.02 10.13
C TRP A 141 3.84 -13.64 11.33
N GLN A 142 5.15 -13.38 11.38
CA GLN A 142 6.03 -13.71 12.49
C GLN A 142 6.94 -12.50 12.73
N GLY A 143 6.81 -11.87 13.87
CA GLY A 143 7.71 -10.82 14.30
C GLY A 143 8.98 -11.35 14.93
N GLU A 144 9.78 -10.46 15.51
CA GLU A 144 11.03 -10.84 16.18
C GLU A 144 10.80 -11.58 17.49
N TYR A 145 9.70 -11.33 18.18
CA TYR A 145 9.32 -12.05 19.39
C TYR A 145 8.52 -13.29 19.03
N ASP A 146 8.77 -14.39 19.76
CA ASP A 146 8.12 -15.69 19.48
C ASP A 146 6.60 -15.63 19.55
N ASP A 147 6.05 -14.79 20.41
CA ASP A 147 4.61 -14.62 20.58
C ASP A 147 3.96 -13.61 19.64
N ASP A 148 4.79 -12.90 18.84
CA ASP A 148 4.27 -11.98 17.84
C ASP A 148 3.99 -12.72 16.54
N THR A 149 2.87 -13.42 16.52
CA THR A 149 2.39 -14.20 15.37
C THR A 149 0.93 -13.87 15.12
N GLY A 150 0.48 -14.12 13.89
CA GLY A 150 -0.92 -13.96 13.57
C GLY A 150 -1.25 -14.24 12.12
N THR A 151 -2.51 -14.00 11.77
CA THR A 151 -3.02 -14.17 10.42
C THR A 151 -3.84 -12.95 10.04
N ILE A 152 -3.55 -12.42 8.86
CA ILE A 152 -4.39 -11.43 8.18
C ILE A 152 -5.34 -12.23 7.30
N LYS A 153 -6.62 -12.16 7.60
CA LYS A 153 -7.65 -12.84 6.79
C LYS A 153 -8.48 -11.80 6.07
N ILE A 154 -8.63 -11.97 4.76
CA ILE A 154 -9.47 -11.10 3.95
C ILE A 154 -10.54 -11.94 3.28
N GLU A 155 -11.79 -11.57 3.47
CA GLU A 155 -12.94 -12.26 2.91
C GLU A 155 -13.90 -11.23 2.34
N ASN A 156 -14.06 -11.24 1.02
CA ASN A 156 -14.90 -10.30 0.30
C ASN A 156 -14.63 -8.84 0.69
N ASN A 157 -13.36 -8.45 0.67
CA ASN A 157 -12.87 -7.11 1.03
C ASN A 157 -12.97 -6.76 2.52
N ILE A 158 -13.29 -7.71 3.37
CA ILE A 158 -13.33 -7.48 4.82
C ILE A 158 -12.07 -8.07 5.45
N VAL A 159 -11.28 -7.20 6.06
CA VAL A 159 -10.00 -7.55 6.68
C VAL A 159 -10.22 -7.84 8.16
N SER A 160 -9.70 -8.98 8.62
CA SER A 160 -9.67 -9.30 10.05
C SER A 160 -8.28 -9.77 10.44
N LEU A 161 -7.87 -9.43 11.65
CA LEU A 161 -6.58 -9.86 12.21
C LEU A 161 -6.84 -10.88 13.30
N HIS A 162 -6.14 -12.00 13.23
CA HIS A 162 -6.19 -13.06 14.23
C HIS A 162 -4.81 -13.21 14.84
N PHE A 163 -4.68 -12.90 16.13
CA PHE A 163 -3.41 -12.91 16.83
C PHE A 163 -3.13 -14.30 17.42
N GLY A 164 -1.87 -14.72 17.35
CA GLY A 164 -1.43 -16.02 17.82
C GLY A 164 -1.56 -17.10 16.74
N ASP A 165 -1.45 -18.35 17.17
CA ASP A 165 -1.48 -19.53 16.30
C ASP A 165 -2.89 -19.98 15.95
#